data_012dd66d3b66d7c19c7740729b381a6d
#
_entry.id   012dd66d3b66d7c19c7740729b381a6d
#
_cell.length_a   1.000
_cell.length_b   1.000
_cell.length_c   1.000
_cell.angle_alpha   90.00
_cell.angle_beta   90.00
_cell.angle_gamma   90.00
#
_symmetry.space_group_name_H-M   'P 1'
#
loop_
_entity.id
_entity.type
_entity.pdbx_description
1 polymer ?
#
loop_
_entity_poly.entity_id
_entity_poly.type
_entity_poly.pdbx_seq_one_letter_code
_entity_poly.pdbx_strand_id
1 'polypeptide(L)'
;ARYLMLAWVLYMTAVTGKLVFSDIDPYHALFNLWSSEIAIGGVIVLAVTLIAALFVERPWCKYACPYGALLGLTNLFRVFKIRRKEEACKNCSLCSRSCPMNLPVNTAKVIRDPQCISCLECTTEGVCPAPGALEFSAGGK
;
A
#
# COMPACT_ATOMS: atom_id res chain seq x y z
N ALA A 1 -6.32 9.30 -5.81
CA ALA A 1 -7.38 9.29 -4.79
C ALA A 1 -6.81 9.48 -3.38
N ARG A 2 -5.86 8.62 -2.91
CA ARG A 2 -5.34 8.62 -1.52
C ARG A 2 -4.70 9.94 -1.07
N TYR A 3 -3.98 10.67 -1.93
CA TYR A 3 -3.38 11.95 -1.57
C TYR A 3 -4.42 13.07 -1.41
N LEU A 4 -5.53 13.00 -2.18
CA LEU A 4 -6.68 13.89 -1.98
C LEU A 4 -7.36 13.60 -0.64
N MET A 5 -7.51 12.33 -0.27
CA MET A 5 -8.02 11.94 1.05
C MET A 5 -7.11 12.43 2.17
N LEU A 6 -5.79 12.29 2.02
CA LEU A 6 -4.84 12.81 3.00
C LEU A 6 -4.98 14.34 3.17
N ALA A 7 -5.03 15.09 2.07
CA ALA A 7 -5.18 16.54 2.11
C ALA A 7 -6.51 16.94 2.76
N TRP A 8 -7.61 16.25 2.42
CA TRP A 8 -8.92 16.48 3.00
C TRP A 8 -8.95 16.20 4.51
N VAL A 9 -8.38 15.08 4.94
CA VAL A 9 -8.31 14.72 6.37
C VAL A 9 -7.46 15.72 7.15
N LEU A 10 -6.30 16.14 6.60
CA LEU A 10 -5.47 17.18 7.23
C LEU A 10 -6.19 18.50 7.35
N TYR A 11 -6.91 18.91 6.29
CA TYR A 11 -7.70 20.14 6.31
C TYR A 11 -8.81 20.08 7.36
N MET A 12 -9.59 19.00 7.39
CA MET A 12 -10.69 18.82 8.35
C MET A 12 -10.17 18.74 9.78
N THR A 13 -9.05 18.06 10.02
CA THR A 13 -8.41 17.98 11.34
C THR A 13 -7.90 19.35 11.80
N ALA A 14 -7.33 20.13 10.89
CA ALA A 14 -6.84 21.48 11.21
C ALA A 14 -7.98 22.47 11.55
N VAL A 15 -9.14 22.36 10.85
CA VAL A 15 -10.29 23.23 11.07
C VAL A 15 -11.09 22.84 12.31
N THR A 16 -11.26 21.52 12.54
CA THR A 16 -12.16 21.01 13.60
C THR A 16 -11.42 20.74 14.92
N GLY A 17 -10.08 20.60 14.87
CA GLY A 17 -9.26 20.22 16.03
C GLY A 17 -9.50 18.80 16.55
N LYS A 18 -10.31 18.00 15.84
CA LYS A 18 -10.63 16.61 16.17
C LYS A 18 -10.30 15.70 15.00
N LEU A 19 -9.90 14.47 15.30
CA LEU A 19 -9.67 13.41 14.31
C LEU A 19 -11.03 12.89 13.79
N VAL A 20 -11.71 13.65 12.93
CA VAL A 20 -13.00 13.27 12.32
C VAL A 20 -12.88 11.95 11.56
N PHE A 21 -11.67 11.62 11.10
CA PHE A 21 -11.41 10.38 10.37
C PHE A 21 -11.55 9.12 11.25
N SER A 22 -11.39 9.22 12.58
CA SER A 22 -11.52 8.06 13.47
C SER A 22 -12.91 7.44 13.44
N ASP A 23 -13.96 8.26 13.22
CA ASP A 23 -15.35 7.80 13.18
C ASP A 23 -15.68 7.04 11.88
N ILE A 24 -14.85 7.19 10.84
CA ILE A 24 -15.02 6.57 9.52
C ILE A 24 -14.02 5.41 9.35
N ASP A 25 -13.00 5.33 10.20
CA ASP A 25 -11.94 4.33 10.07
C ASP A 25 -12.49 2.92 10.40
N PRO A 26 -12.42 1.95 9.46
CA PRO A 26 -12.87 0.58 9.70
C PRO A 26 -12.07 -0.12 10.79
N TYR A 27 -10.81 0.25 11.00
CA TYR A 27 -10.00 -0.32 12.10
C TYR A 27 -10.49 0.17 13.45
N HIS A 28 -10.81 1.46 13.57
CA HIS A 28 -11.38 2.01 14.79
C HIS A 28 -12.75 1.38 15.10
N ALA A 29 -13.60 1.21 14.09
CA ALA A 29 -14.87 0.52 14.23
C ALA A 29 -14.70 -0.94 14.68
N LEU A 30 -13.72 -1.66 14.13
CA LEU A 30 -13.43 -3.06 14.48
C LEU A 30 -13.00 -3.20 15.95
N PHE A 31 -12.11 -2.34 16.43
CA PHE A 31 -11.63 -2.37 17.82
C PHE A 31 -12.69 -1.93 18.83
N ASN A 32 -13.62 -1.08 18.40
CA ASN A 32 -14.68 -0.58 19.27
C ASN A 32 -16.04 -1.26 19.07
N LEU A 33 -16.10 -2.40 18.36
CA LEU A 33 -17.34 -3.17 18.15
C LEU A 33 -18.08 -3.52 19.46
N TRP A 34 -17.35 -3.59 20.56
CA TRP A 34 -17.88 -3.93 21.88
C TRP A 34 -18.22 -2.71 22.74
N SER A 35 -17.88 -1.51 22.31
CA SER A 35 -18.17 -0.26 23.03
C SER A 35 -19.42 0.40 22.46
N SER A 36 -20.16 1.11 23.30
CA SER A 36 -21.39 1.81 22.93
C SER A 36 -21.16 3.09 22.10
N GLU A 37 -19.92 3.42 21.81
CA GLU A 37 -19.51 4.65 21.09
C GLU A 37 -19.23 4.41 19.59
N ILE A 38 -19.83 3.37 18.98
CA ILE A 38 -19.60 3.07 17.58
C ILE A 38 -20.39 4.03 16.70
N ALA A 39 -19.67 4.80 15.86
CA ALA A 39 -20.30 5.53 14.78
C ALA A 39 -20.84 4.54 13.72
N ILE A 40 -22.13 4.63 13.42
CA ILE A 40 -22.80 3.80 12.38
C ILE A 40 -22.04 3.87 11.06
N GLY A 41 -21.48 5.04 10.72
CA GLY A 41 -20.63 5.24 9.55
C GLY A 41 -19.43 4.31 9.50
N GLY A 42 -18.72 4.13 10.62
CA GLY A 42 -17.56 3.25 10.71
C GLY A 42 -17.93 1.78 10.46
N VAL A 43 -19.08 1.33 10.96
CA VAL A 43 -19.58 -0.05 10.72
C VAL A 43 -19.93 -0.29 9.26
N ILE A 44 -20.56 0.69 8.60
CA ILE A 44 -20.89 0.58 7.17
C ILE A 44 -19.59 0.49 6.35
N VAL A 45 -18.62 1.36 6.63
CA VAL A 45 -17.32 1.35 5.94
C VAL A 45 -16.57 0.05 6.21
N LEU A 46 -16.62 -0.49 7.43
CA LEU A 46 -16.05 -1.78 7.78
C LEU A 46 -16.68 -2.90 6.95
N ALA A 47 -18.01 -2.97 6.87
CA ALA A 47 -18.72 -3.98 6.07
C ALA A 47 -18.35 -3.89 4.59
N VAL A 48 -18.36 -2.70 4.02
CA VAL A 48 -17.96 -2.46 2.62
C VAL A 48 -16.52 -2.87 2.38
N THR A 49 -15.61 -2.55 3.32
CA THR A 49 -14.19 -2.90 3.23
C THR A 49 -13.97 -4.41 3.29
N LEU A 50 -14.71 -5.12 4.13
CA LEU A 50 -14.66 -6.59 4.22
C LEU A 50 -15.14 -7.25 2.91
N ILE A 51 -16.25 -6.77 2.35
CA ILE A 51 -16.75 -7.28 1.06
C ILE A 51 -15.72 -6.99 -0.05
N ALA A 52 -15.18 -5.77 -0.10
CA ALA A 52 -14.17 -5.41 -1.09
C ALA A 52 -12.86 -6.22 -0.94
N ALA A 53 -12.53 -6.65 0.28
CA ALA A 53 -11.34 -7.47 0.54
C ALA A 53 -11.42 -8.88 -0.07
N LEU A 54 -12.61 -9.36 -0.40
CA LEU A 54 -12.79 -10.62 -1.12
C LEU A 54 -12.35 -10.54 -2.60
N PHE A 55 -12.36 -9.32 -3.16
CA PHE A 55 -12.04 -9.09 -4.58
C PHE A 55 -10.70 -8.39 -4.78
N VAL A 56 -10.27 -7.60 -3.82
CA VAL A 56 -9.04 -6.78 -3.92
C VAL A 56 -8.24 -6.91 -2.63
N GLU A 57 -6.97 -7.24 -2.75
CA GLU A 57 -6.07 -7.27 -1.60
C GLU A 57 -5.90 -5.86 -1.00
N ARG A 58 -6.19 -5.74 0.30
CA ARG A 58 -6.02 -4.51 1.10
C ARG A 58 -6.70 -3.27 0.48
N PRO A 59 -8.00 -3.29 0.16
CA PRO A 59 -8.67 -2.20 -0.57
C PRO A 59 -8.61 -0.87 0.18
N TRP A 60 -8.81 -0.87 1.49
CA TRP A 60 -8.75 0.33 2.32
C TRP A 60 -7.38 0.98 2.30
N CYS A 61 -6.32 0.21 2.57
CA CYS A 61 -4.95 0.72 2.61
C CYS A 61 -4.48 1.25 1.26
N LYS A 62 -4.99 0.68 0.17
CA LYS A 62 -4.59 1.02 -1.20
C LYS A 62 -5.24 2.32 -1.69
N TYR A 63 -6.51 2.57 -1.36
CA TYR A 63 -7.31 3.64 -1.96
C TYR A 63 -7.71 4.76 -1.02
N ALA A 64 -8.00 4.46 0.25
CA ALA A 64 -8.65 5.40 1.17
C ALA A 64 -7.81 5.77 2.39
N CYS A 65 -6.88 4.93 2.83
CA CYS A 65 -6.13 5.17 4.06
C CYS A 65 -5.16 6.36 3.94
N PRO A 66 -5.32 7.42 4.73
CA PRO A 66 -4.39 8.55 4.75
C PRO A 66 -3.00 8.17 5.27
N TYR A 67 -2.93 7.20 6.19
CA TYR A 67 -1.67 6.63 6.66
C TYR A 67 -0.88 5.97 5.53
N GLY A 68 -1.56 5.25 4.62
CA GLY A 68 -0.94 4.67 3.44
C GLY A 68 -0.38 5.74 2.48
N ALA A 69 -1.00 6.90 2.42
CA ALA A 69 -0.50 8.03 1.65
C ALA A 69 0.76 8.65 2.29
N LEU A 70 0.77 8.82 3.61
CA LEU A 70 1.91 9.34 4.37
C LEU A 70 3.12 8.40 4.27
N LEU A 71 2.91 7.10 4.49
CA LEU A 71 3.95 6.08 4.31
C LEU A 71 4.46 6.02 2.87
N GLY A 72 3.58 6.22 1.89
CA GLY A 72 3.98 6.33 0.49
C GLY A 72 4.89 7.52 0.21
N LEU A 73 4.66 8.64 0.88
CA LEU A 73 5.50 9.83 0.78
C LEU A 73 6.89 9.58 1.39
N THR A 74 6.96 9.01 2.58
CA THR A 74 8.23 8.64 3.21
C THR A 74 9.00 7.59 2.40
N ASN A 75 8.29 6.71 1.70
CA ASN A 75 8.88 5.70 0.84
C ASN A 75 9.64 6.28 -0.38
N LEU A 76 9.38 7.52 -0.77
CA LEU A 76 10.18 8.21 -1.80
C LEU A 76 11.63 8.44 -1.36
N PHE A 77 11.85 8.61 -0.05
CA PHE A 77 13.18 8.84 0.55
C PHE A 77 13.92 7.56 0.93
N ARG A 78 13.33 6.38 0.63
CA ARG A 78 13.96 5.11 1.00
C ARG A 78 15.33 4.94 0.35
N VAL A 79 16.27 4.47 1.14
CA VAL A 79 17.66 4.18 0.72
C VAL A 79 17.72 2.84 -0.03
N PHE A 80 16.99 1.84 0.46
CA PHE A 80 16.95 0.51 -0.14
C PHE A 80 15.90 0.44 -1.25
N LYS A 81 16.29 -0.04 -2.43
CA LYS A 81 15.42 -0.15 -3.60
C LYS A 81 15.56 -1.53 -4.24
N ILE A 82 14.47 -2.02 -4.80
CA ILE A 82 14.49 -3.23 -5.61
C ILE A 82 14.91 -2.83 -7.03
N ARG A 83 15.98 -3.46 -7.51
CA ARG A 83 16.54 -3.24 -8.86
C ARG A 83 16.34 -4.47 -9.70
N ARG A 84 15.99 -4.24 -10.97
CA ARG A 84 15.92 -5.29 -11.97
C ARG A 84 17.15 -5.24 -12.88
N LYS A 85 17.83 -6.37 -13.02
CA LYS A 85 18.87 -6.59 -14.01
C LYS A 85 18.21 -7.07 -15.30
N GLU A 86 18.25 -6.25 -16.34
CA GLU A 86 17.60 -6.56 -17.62
C GLU A 86 18.22 -7.79 -18.28
N GLU A 87 19.53 -7.97 -18.15
CA GLU A 87 20.30 -9.06 -18.73
C GLU A 87 19.89 -10.45 -18.19
N ALA A 88 19.57 -10.53 -16.89
CA ALA A 88 19.14 -11.77 -16.24
C ALA A 88 17.62 -11.99 -16.32
N CYS A 89 16.85 -10.97 -16.67
CA CYS A 89 15.40 -11.01 -16.62
C CYS A 89 14.78 -11.66 -17.86
N LYS A 90 14.02 -12.76 -17.66
CA LYS A 90 13.28 -13.45 -18.74
C LYS A 90 11.97 -12.75 -19.17
N ASN A 91 11.63 -11.61 -18.59
CA ASN A 91 10.43 -10.80 -18.89
C ASN A 91 9.09 -11.56 -18.78
N CYS A 92 9.01 -12.54 -17.89
CA CYS A 92 7.84 -13.44 -17.72
C CYS A 92 6.66 -12.81 -16.98
N SER A 93 6.82 -11.59 -16.43
CA SER A 93 5.80 -10.83 -15.68
C SER A 93 5.29 -11.48 -14.39
N LEU A 94 5.84 -12.61 -13.93
CA LEU A 94 5.43 -13.26 -12.69
C LEU A 94 5.61 -12.35 -11.47
N CYS A 95 6.71 -11.61 -11.39
CA CYS A 95 6.97 -10.66 -10.32
C CYS A 95 5.90 -9.55 -10.20
N SER A 96 5.31 -9.13 -11.34
CA SER A 96 4.22 -8.15 -11.33
C SER A 96 2.89 -8.77 -10.91
N ARG A 97 2.64 -10.03 -11.26
CA ARG A 97 1.42 -10.76 -10.86
C ARG A 97 1.42 -11.11 -9.37
N SER A 98 2.57 -11.47 -8.81
CA SER A 98 2.72 -11.77 -7.38
C SER A 98 2.78 -10.51 -6.52
N CYS A 99 2.82 -9.32 -7.12
CA CYS A 99 2.88 -8.08 -6.36
C CYS A 99 1.51 -7.75 -5.74
N PRO A 100 1.35 -7.75 -4.40
CA PRO A 100 0.07 -7.43 -3.76
C PRO A 100 -0.38 -5.99 -4.02
N MET A 101 0.53 -5.13 -4.47
CA MET A 101 0.23 -3.74 -4.83
C MET A 101 0.00 -3.56 -6.34
N ASN A 102 0.04 -4.63 -7.14
CA ASN A 102 -0.12 -4.62 -8.60
C ASN A 102 0.83 -3.64 -9.32
N LEU A 103 2.09 -3.59 -8.90
CA LEU A 103 3.09 -2.72 -9.51
C LEU A 103 3.68 -3.37 -10.77
N PRO A 104 4.00 -2.57 -11.81
CA PRO A 104 4.64 -3.07 -13.03
C PRO A 104 6.14 -3.32 -12.80
N VAL A 105 6.47 -4.31 -11.97
CA VAL A 105 7.84 -4.67 -11.60
C VAL A 105 8.66 -5.09 -12.81
N ASN A 106 8.02 -5.75 -13.78
CA ASN A 106 8.66 -6.26 -14.99
C ASN A 106 9.14 -5.19 -15.97
N THR A 107 8.62 -3.96 -15.90
CA THR A 107 8.98 -2.86 -16.81
C THR A 107 9.96 -1.86 -16.20
N ALA A 108 9.99 -1.77 -14.87
CA ALA A 108 10.82 -0.81 -14.17
C ALA A 108 12.25 -1.34 -13.95
N LYS A 109 13.28 -0.54 -14.27
CA LYS A 109 14.67 -0.85 -13.92
C LYS A 109 14.91 -0.75 -12.40
N VAL A 110 14.31 0.25 -11.77
CA VAL A 110 14.35 0.48 -10.32
C VAL A 110 12.94 0.79 -9.85
N ILE A 111 12.47 0.04 -8.86
CA ILE A 111 11.13 0.25 -8.31
C ILE A 111 11.18 1.43 -7.34
N ARG A 112 10.68 2.57 -7.80
CA ARG A 112 10.57 3.82 -7.01
C ARG A 112 9.13 4.17 -6.66
N ASP A 113 8.20 3.30 -6.98
CA ASP A 113 6.79 3.57 -6.75
C ASP A 113 6.51 3.76 -5.26
N PRO A 114 5.81 4.84 -4.85
CA PRO A 114 5.45 5.08 -3.46
C PRO A 114 4.48 4.04 -2.89
N GLN A 115 3.88 3.20 -3.73
CA GLN A 115 3.02 2.10 -3.30
C GLN A 115 3.82 0.83 -2.94
N CYS A 116 5.10 0.75 -3.28
CA CYS A 116 5.92 -0.40 -2.98
C CYS A 116 6.18 -0.52 -1.47
N ILE A 117 5.64 -1.56 -0.84
CA ILE A 117 5.80 -1.83 0.60
C ILE A 117 7.08 -2.60 0.93
N SER A 118 7.94 -2.85 -0.05
CA SER A 118 9.20 -3.60 0.11
C SER A 118 9.03 -4.98 0.75
N CYS A 119 7.94 -5.68 0.42
CA CYS A 119 7.67 -7.04 0.93
C CYS A 119 8.62 -8.10 0.39
N LEU A 120 9.41 -7.79 -0.65
CA LEU A 120 10.36 -8.67 -1.33
C LEU A 120 9.75 -9.92 -2.01
N GLU A 121 8.44 -10.05 -2.03
CA GLU A 121 7.73 -11.17 -2.66
C GLU A 121 8.17 -11.38 -4.12
N CYS A 122 8.34 -10.29 -4.85
CA CYS A 122 8.80 -10.34 -6.24
C CYS A 122 10.23 -10.88 -6.42
N THR A 123 11.05 -10.90 -5.36
CA THR A 123 12.43 -11.39 -5.39
C THR A 123 12.56 -12.86 -4.95
N THR A 124 11.49 -13.46 -4.46
CA THR A 124 11.47 -14.83 -3.96
C THR A 124 11.71 -15.83 -5.10
N GLU A 125 12.51 -16.87 -4.86
CA GLU A 125 12.87 -17.90 -5.86
C GLU A 125 11.63 -18.61 -6.43
N GLY A 126 10.56 -18.75 -5.65
CA GLY A 126 9.28 -19.30 -6.11
C GLY A 126 8.52 -18.42 -7.11
N VAL A 127 8.79 -17.11 -7.14
CA VAL A 127 8.15 -16.14 -8.01
C VAL A 127 9.05 -15.77 -9.19
N CYS A 128 10.34 -15.51 -8.93
CA CYS A 128 11.28 -15.17 -9.98
C CYS A 128 12.12 -16.38 -10.35
N PRO A 129 11.91 -17.00 -11.54
CA PRO A 129 12.68 -18.19 -11.95
C PRO A 129 14.10 -17.87 -12.38
N ALA A 130 14.49 -16.60 -12.41
CA ALA A 130 15.83 -16.14 -12.74
C ALA A 130 16.53 -15.63 -11.47
N PRO A 131 17.41 -16.41 -10.83
CA PRO A 131 18.13 -15.97 -9.64
C PRO A 131 18.98 -14.74 -9.95
N GLY A 132 18.91 -13.73 -9.08
CA GLY A 132 19.66 -12.49 -9.24
C GLY A 132 19.09 -11.49 -10.25
N ALA A 133 17.94 -11.76 -10.90
CA ALA A 133 17.27 -10.80 -11.79
C ALA A 133 16.66 -9.61 -11.04
N LEU A 134 16.27 -9.82 -9.77
CA LEU A 134 15.79 -8.79 -8.87
C LEU A 134 16.66 -8.77 -7.63
N GLU A 135 17.29 -7.64 -7.36
CA GLU A 135 18.15 -7.44 -6.21
C GLU A 135 17.63 -6.33 -5.32
N PHE A 136 17.69 -6.55 -4.02
CA PHE A 136 17.44 -5.54 -3.00
C PHE A 136 18.76 -4.89 -2.64
N SER A 137 18.97 -3.66 -3.08
CA SER A 137 20.25 -2.97 -2.94
C SER A 137 20.09 -1.59 -2.32
N ALA A 138 21.03 -1.23 -1.44
CA ALA A 138 21.17 0.13 -0.92
C ALA A 138 22.04 0.95 -1.90
N GLY A 139 21.61 2.17 -2.18
CA GLY A 139 22.40 3.13 -2.91
C GLY A 139 22.14 3.23 -4.42
N GLY A 140 22.23 4.47 -4.89
CA GLY A 140 22.15 4.80 -6.29
C GLY A 140 23.51 4.71 -6.98
N LYS A 141 23.69 3.74 -7.83
CA LYS A 141 24.48 3.86 -9.06
C LYS A 141 23.86 2.97 -10.09
#